data_cbe83bccb721eae31b11ff601cee3829
#
_entry.id   cbe83bccb721eae31b11ff601cee3829
#
_cell.length_a   1.000
_cell.length_b   1.000
_cell.length_c   1.000
_cell.angle_alpha   90.00
_cell.angle_beta   90.00
_cell.angle_gamma   90.00
#
_symmetry.space_group_name_H-M   'P 1'
#
loop_
_entity.id
_entity.type
_entity.pdbx_description
1 polymer ?
#
loop_
_entity_poly.entity_id
_entity_poly.type
_entity_poly.pdbx_seq_one_letter_code
_entity_poly.pdbx_strand_id
1 'polypeptide(L)'
;MKPILFFFSILISTVACAQIAQNNQIIIGKTDSLNSKILGEKRQVWVSLPSGYNEDIFTTRNFPVIYLLDGNANFQVVNGIVRQLSGMNGNLTLPESIIVGILNTDRTRDLTPSHAASDPSSGGGEKFTQFLEKELIPYIDSVYHTAPFRTLIGHSFGGLTAVNIFINHTNLFNTYIAIDPTMGWDDRKLLEQSKPLLAQKNFSGRSLFLGIANTMPLGMDTLRARHDTSGGTYHIRAILDMKDALQKNKTLNWSYKFYADDEHVSVPPIAEYDGLRFLFKFWKIPQDQIHQFYNQPKIDVATILANYYKQISGHMGYSVLPPESMLNDLAYVFLNSGQNGKAYQLFSLIINDYPQSFNAYDSMGDYYNAQKNKEKAIEYFRKAYAIRQFPDTKKKLDELLQQK
;
A
#
# COMPACT_ATOMS: atom_id res chain seq x y z
N MET A 1 -12.20 -14.43 46.97
CA MET A 1 -11.26 -13.65 46.17
C MET A 1 -11.95 -13.30 44.84
N LYS A 2 -12.35 -12.03 44.66
CA LYS A 2 -12.98 -11.55 43.43
C LYS A 2 -11.87 -11.15 42.46
N PRO A 3 -11.93 -11.51 41.19
CA PRO A 3 -10.97 -11.00 40.20
C PRO A 3 -11.28 -9.54 39.92
N ILE A 4 -10.29 -8.68 40.13
CA ILE A 4 -10.32 -7.28 39.71
C ILE A 4 -10.01 -7.28 38.20
N LEU A 5 -11.02 -7.02 37.36
CA LEU A 5 -10.85 -6.69 35.98
C LEU A 5 -10.22 -5.28 35.88
N PHE A 6 -8.93 -5.20 35.60
CA PHE A 6 -8.30 -3.97 35.16
C PHE A 6 -8.68 -3.70 33.71
N PHE A 7 -9.63 -2.80 33.51
CA PHE A 7 -9.80 -2.13 32.24
C PHE A 7 -8.61 -1.19 32.05
N PHE A 8 -7.63 -1.61 31.28
CA PHE A 8 -6.57 -0.75 30.77
C PHE A 8 -7.17 0.08 29.62
N SER A 9 -7.62 1.29 29.95
CA SER A 9 -7.84 2.33 28.95
C SER A 9 -6.47 2.72 28.39
N ILE A 10 -6.09 2.14 27.28
CA ILE A 10 -4.98 2.64 26.46
C ILE A 10 -5.43 4.01 25.97
N LEU A 11 -4.96 5.07 26.62
CA LEU A 11 -4.96 6.41 26.02
C LEU A 11 -3.94 6.37 24.87
N ILE A 12 -4.37 5.80 23.74
CA ILE A 12 -3.75 6.11 22.47
C ILE A 12 -4.18 7.54 22.20
N SER A 13 -3.28 8.49 22.42
CA SER A 13 -3.43 9.82 21.87
C SER A 13 -3.33 9.67 20.34
N THR A 14 -4.46 9.27 19.72
CA THR A 14 -4.65 9.42 18.31
C THR A 14 -4.62 10.91 18.03
N VAL A 15 -3.46 11.44 17.67
CA VAL A 15 -3.44 12.61 16.80
C VAL A 15 -4.08 12.12 15.51
N ALA A 16 -5.41 12.06 15.50
CA ALA A 16 -6.17 12.05 14.28
C ALA A 16 -5.87 13.40 13.63
N CYS A 17 -4.78 13.47 12.86
CA CYS A 17 -4.59 14.51 11.87
C CYS A 17 -5.61 14.26 10.74
N ALA A 18 -6.91 14.42 11.06
CA ALA A 18 -7.78 15.04 10.11
C ALA A 18 -7.16 16.42 9.91
N GLN A 19 -6.48 16.68 8.80
CA GLN A 19 -6.16 18.04 8.39
C GLN A 19 -7.51 18.76 8.20
N ILE A 20 -8.01 19.34 9.30
CA ILE A 20 -9.08 20.32 9.22
C ILE A 20 -8.42 21.53 8.59
N ALA A 21 -8.58 21.68 7.27
CA ALA A 21 -8.22 22.91 6.59
C ALA A 21 -8.98 24.07 7.25
N GLN A 22 -8.41 25.27 7.20
CA GLN A 22 -9.00 26.50 7.78
C GLN A 22 -10.47 26.80 7.38
N ASN A 23 -11.07 25.99 6.52
CA ASN A 23 -12.43 26.14 5.98
C ASN A 23 -13.39 24.99 6.35
N ASN A 24 -13.16 24.24 7.42
CA ASN A 24 -14.00 23.08 7.79
C ASN A 24 -14.16 22.02 6.68
N GLN A 25 -13.15 21.86 5.83
CA GLN A 25 -13.14 20.88 4.74
C GLN A 25 -12.38 19.61 5.14
N ILE A 26 -12.92 18.46 4.76
CA ILE A 26 -12.20 17.18 4.83
C ILE A 26 -11.45 17.00 3.52
N ILE A 27 -10.12 17.12 3.55
CA ILE A 27 -9.27 16.97 2.37
C ILE A 27 -8.70 15.56 2.35
N ILE A 28 -9.00 14.81 1.29
CA ILE A 28 -8.52 13.44 1.08
C ILE A 28 -7.35 13.33 0.09
N GLY A 29 -7.03 14.41 -0.61
CA GLY A 29 -5.97 14.50 -1.59
C GLY A 29 -5.92 15.85 -2.28
N LYS A 30 -5.02 16.00 -3.23
CA LYS A 30 -4.89 17.18 -4.08
C LYS A 30 -4.93 16.80 -5.56
N THR A 31 -5.22 17.76 -6.42
CA THR A 31 -5.14 17.60 -7.87
C THR A 31 -3.79 18.08 -8.38
N ASP A 32 -3.07 17.19 -9.06
CA ASP A 32 -1.90 17.51 -9.85
C ASP A 32 -2.23 17.44 -11.34
N SER A 33 -1.46 18.12 -12.17
CA SER A 33 -1.63 18.08 -13.62
C SER A 33 -0.31 18.14 -14.36
N LEU A 34 -0.23 17.41 -15.47
CA LEU A 34 0.93 17.42 -16.36
C LEU A 34 0.45 17.52 -17.82
N ASN A 35 1.25 18.17 -18.67
CA ASN A 35 1.01 18.21 -20.11
C ASN A 35 1.72 17.00 -20.74
N SER A 36 0.95 16.02 -21.18
CA SER A 36 1.48 14.84 -21.86
C SER A 36 1.85 15.18 -23.30
N LYS A 37 3.12 14.96 -23.66
CA LYS A 37 3.58 15.05 -25.04
C LYS A 37 3.16 13.82 -25.84
N ILE A 38 3.10 12.65 -25.18
CA ILE A 38 2.73 11.36 -25.79
C ILE A 38 1.26 11.36 -26.18
N LEU A 39 0.38 11.87 -25.30
CA LEU A 39 -1.07 11.93 -25.56
C LEU A 39 -1.50 13.23 -26.24
N GLY A 40 -0.64 14.27 -26.25
CA GLY A 40 -0.94 15.57 -26.83
C GLY A 40 -1.98 16.38 -26.08
N GLU A 41 -2.16 16.12 -24.76
CA GLU A 41 -3.20 16.74 -23.94
C GLU A 41 -2.76 16.95 -22.49
N LYS A 42 -3.49 17.81 -21.79
CA LYS A 42 -3.31 17.98 -20.33
C LYS A 42 -3.98 16.83 -19.60
N ARG A 43 -3.23 16.15 -18.72
CA ARG A 43 -3.73 15.09 -17.85
C ARG A 43 -3.80 15.57 -16.42
N GLN A 44 -4.83 15.14 -15.72
CA GLN A 44 -5.00 15.39 -14.28
C GLN A 44 -4.96 14.08 -13.51
N VAL A 45 -4.37 14.15 -12.32
CA VAL A 45 -4.35 13.05 -11.35
C VAL A 45 -4.74 13.59 -9.98
N TRP A 46 -5.40 12.77 -9.19
CA TRP A 46 -5.62 13.03 -7.77
C TRP A 46 -4.58 12.28 -6.96
N VAL A 47 -3.91 12.97 -6.05
CA VAL A 47 -2.86 12.40 -5.23
C VAL A 47 -3.24 12.48 -3.77
N SER A 48 -3.28 11.33 -3.08
CA SER A 48 -3.40 11.24 -1.62
C SER A 48 -2.09 10.78 -1.03
N LEU A 49 -1.64 11.47 0.01
CA LEU A 49 -0.44 11.14 0.75
C LEU A 49 -0.79 10.39 2.04
N PRO A 50 0.04 9.43 2.47
CA PRO A 50 -0.17 8.74 3.74
C PRO A 50 0.00 9.70 4.93
N SER A 51 -0.55 9.33 6.09
CA SER A 51 -0.51 10.16 7.29
C SER A 51 0.92 10.46 7.74
N GLY A 52 1.82 9.49 7.65
CA GLY A 52 3.23 9.66 8.02
C GLY A 52 4.11 10.39 7.01
N TYR A 53 3.54 10.97 5.94
CA TYR A 53 4.32 11.57 4.86
C TYR A 53 5.12 12.80 5.28
N ASN A 54 4.55 13.65 6.16
CA ASN A 54 5.14 14.90 6.63
C ASN A 54 5.43 14.88 8.14
N GLU A 55 5.76 13.72 8.70
CA GLU A 55 6.11 13.63 10.13
C GLU A 55 7.49 14.24 10.37
N ASP A 56 7.54 15.46 10.90
CA ASP A 56 8.77 16.23 11.12
C ASP A 56 9.74 15.60 12.13
N ILE A 57 9.23 14.81 13.07
CA ILE A 57 10.03 14.24 14.16
C ILE A 57 10.86 13.07 13.68
N PHE A 58 10.36 12.30 12.72
CA PHE A 58 10.97 11.08 12.21
C PHE A 58 11.72 11.31 10.91
N THR A 59 12.60 10.37 10.58
CA THR A 59 13.34 10.38 9.32
C THR A 59 12.38 10.26 8.13
N THR A 60 12.62 11.06 7.09
CA THR A 60 11.85 11.00 5.83
C THR A 60 11.88 9.59 5.24
N ARG A 61 10.71 9.08 4.89
CA ARG A 61 10.52 7.74 4.31
C ARG A 61 10.05 7.83 2.86
N ASN A 62 10.36 6.79 2.08
CA ASN A 62 9.77 6.56 0.76
C ASN A 62 8.59 5.60 0.86
N PHE A 63 7.54 5.83 0.07
CA PHE A 63 6.28 5.11 0.13
C PHE A 63 5.99 4.39 -1.18
N PRO A 64 5.49 3.15 -1.16
CA PRO A 64 4.98 2.48 -2.35
C PRO A 64 3.81 3.29 -2.95
N VAL A 65 3.59 3.14 -4.26
CA VAL A 65 2.59 3.92 -4.98
C VAL A 65 1.50 3.02 -5.54
N ILE A 66 0.25 3.36 -5.29
CA ILE A 66 -0.92 2.72 -5.88
C ILE A 66 -1.46 3.63 -6.98
N TYR A 67 -1.34 3.19 -8.23
CA TYR A 67 -1.94 3.84 -9.38
C TYR A 67 -3.33 3.25 -9.63
N LEU A 68 -4.33 4.10 -9.67
CA LEU A 68 -5.73 3.74 -9.79
C LEU A 68 -6.29 4.29 -11.10
N LEU A 69 -6.66 3.41 -12.01
CA LEU A 69 -7.41 3.76 -13.21
C LEU A 69 -8.85 4.14 -12.83
N ASP A 70 -9.51 4.93 -13.66
CA ASP A 70 -10.84 5.48 -13.34
C ASP A 70 -10.84 6.22 -11.99
N GLY A 71 -9.81 7.05 -11.73
CA GLY A 71 -9.62 7.73 -10.46
C GLY A 71 -10.83 8.59 -10.04
N ASN A 72 -11.54 9.17 -11.00
CA ASN A 72 -12.76 9.94 -10.76
C ASN A 72 -13.90 9.12 -10.11
N ALA A 73 -13.91 7.79 -10.29
CA ALA A 73 -14.93 6.90 -9.73
C ALA A 73 -14.49 6.27 -8.39
N ASN A 74 -13.23 5.80 -8.30
CA ASN A 74 -12.80 4.87 -7.25
C ASN A 74 -11.83 5.48 -6.22
N PHE A 75 -11.33 6.71 -6.44
CA PHE A 75 -10.29 7.31 -5.60
C PHE A 75 -10.67 7.41 -4.11
N GLN A 76 -11.91 7.80 -3.81
CA GLN A 76 -12.38 7.94 -2.43
C GLN A 76 -12.42 6.59 -1.71
N VAL A 77 -12.89 5.56 -2.39
CA VAL A 77 -13.02 4.21 -1.84
C VAL A 77 -11.63 3.63 -1.55
N VAL A 78 -10.74 3.63 -2.54
CA VAL A 78 -9.38 3.10 -2.37
C VAL A 78 -8.62 3.88 -1.30
N ASN A 79 -8.76 5.21 -1.24
CA ASN A 79 -8.17 6.02 -0.19
C ASN A 79 -8.69 5.62 1.20
N GLY A 80 -10.00 5.44 1.36
CA GLY A 80 -10.61 4.97 2.61
C GLY A 80 -10.08 3.59 3.04
N ILE A 81 -10.04 2.64 2.12
CA ILE A 81 -9.52 1.28 2.36
C ILE A 81 -8.05 1.33 2.80
N VAL A 82 -7.20 2.01 2.03
CA VAL A 82 -5.75 2.07 2.31
C VAL A 82 -5.51 2.75 3.66
N ARG A 83 -6.12 3.89 3.94
CA ARG A 83 -5.98 4.58 5.23
C ARG A 83 -6.43 3.71 6.41
N GLN A 84 -7.57 3.02 6.27
CA GLN A 84 -8.09 2.14 7.32
C GLN A 84 -7.15 0.96 7.60
N LEU A 85 -6.47 0.44 6.59
CA LEU A 85 -5.66 -0.78 6.69
C LEU A 85 -4.16 -0.51 6.93
N SER A 86 -3.70 0.75 6.82
CA SER A 86 -2.26 1.08 6.89
C SER A 86 -1.83 1.88 8.13
N GLY A 87 -2.68 2.06 9.13
CA GLY A 87 -2.27 2.77 10.35
C GLY A 87 -3.44 3.18 11.25
N MET A 88 -4.63 3.39 10.69
CA MET A 88 -5.77 3.84 11.48
C MET A 88 -6.12 2.83 12.58
N ASN A 89 -6.23 3.31 13.81
CA ASN A 89 -6.51 2.48 14.99
C ASN A 89 -5.51 1.31 15.19
N GLY A 90 -4.24 1.48 14.76
CA GLY A 90 -3.21 0.45 14.88
C GLY A 90 -3.34 -0.69 13.87
N ASN A 91 -4.15 -0.53 12.83
CA ASN A 91 -4.28 -1.53 11.77
C ASN A 91 -3.08 -1.44 10.81
N LEU A 92 -2.17 -2.39 10.88
CA LEU A 92 -0.96 -2.48 10.04
C LEU A 92 -1.07 -3.65 9.05
N THR A 93 -2.20 -3.75 8.36
CA THR A 93 -2.42 -4.81 7.35
C THR A 93 -1.77 -4.49 6.00
N LEU A 94 -1.65 -3.20 5.66
CA LEU A 94 -1.01 -2.70 4.44
C LEU A 94 0.11 -1.73 4.79
N PRO A 95 1.10 -1.51 3.88
CA PRO A 95 2.01 -0.38 3.98
C PRO A 95 1.26 0.93 3.77
N GLU A 96 1.69 1.98 4.47
CA GLU A 96 1.34 3.34 4.07
C GLU A 96 1.78 3.57 2.62
N SER A 97 0.87 4.12 1.80
CA SER A 97 1.09 4.24 0.35
C SER A 97 0.60 5.58 -0.17
N ILE A 98 1.29 6.09 -1.19
CA ILE A 98 0.80 7.20 -2.00
C ILE A 98 -0.23 6.63 -2.98
N ILE A 99 -1.38 7.30 -3.12
CA ILE A 99 -2.43 6.90 -4.06
C ILE A 99 -2.48 7.94 -5.17
N VAL A 100 -2.37 7.49 -6.43
CA VAL A 100 -2.44 8.29 -7.63
C VAL A 100 -3.66 7.87 -8.45
N GLY A 101 -4.77 8.59 -8.33
CA GLY A 101 -5.97 8.38 -9.12
C GLY A 101 -5.86 9.06 -10.49
N ILE A 102 -5.81 8.29 -11.56
CA ILE A 102 -5.68 8.78 -12.93
C ILE A 102 -7.07 9.12 -13.45
N LEU A 103 -7.30 10.40 -13.76
CA LEU A 103 -8.58 10.86 -14.25
C LEU A 103 -8.74 10.59 -15.75
N ASN A 104 -9.96 10.22 -16.15
CA ASN A 104 -10.26 9.96 -17.56
C ASN A 104 -10.39 11.29 -18.35
N THR A 105 -9.88 11.27 -19.57
CA THR A 105 -10.21 12.23 -20.66
C THR A 105 -11.03 11.49 -21.71
N ASP A 106 -10.42 10.66 -22.53
CA ASP A 106 -11.11 9.70 -23.40
C ASP A 106 -10.86 8.27 -22.87
N ARG A 107 -11.82 7.78 -22.09
CA ARG A 107 -11.69 6.48 -21.39
C ARG A 107 -11.54 5.31 -22.34
N THR A 108 -12.33 5.28 -23.40
CA THR A 108 -12.31 4.16 -24.36
C THR A 108 -11.02 4.15 -25.14
N ARG A 109 -10.55 5.31 -25.61
CA ARG A 109 -9.25 5.44 -26.27
C ARG A 109 -8.13 4.90 -25.39
N ASP A 110 -8.05 5.39 -24.17
CA ASP A 110 -6.91 5.15 -23.28
C ASP A 110 -6.88 3.73 -22.72
N LEU A 111 -8.06 3.14 -22.43
CA LEU A 111 -8.13 1.88 -21.68
C LEU A 111 -8.41 0.66 -22.55
N THR A 112 -8.37 0.79 -23.87
CA THR A 112 -8.52 -0.35 -24.80
C THR A 112 -7.22 -0.62 -25.57
N PRO A 113 -6.70 -1.87 -25.53
CA PRO A 113 -5.41 -2.22 -26.14
C PRO A 113 -5.47 -2.36 -27.65
N SER A 114 -6.67 -2.50 -28.22
CA SER A 114 -6.89 -2.66 -29.66
C SER A 114 -8.09 -1.87 -30.13
N HIS A 115 -8.07 -1.47 -31.40
CA HIS A 115 -9.18 -0.80 -32.07
C HIS A 115 -10.27 -1.81 -32.40
N ALA A 116 -11.49 -1.53 -31.96
CA ALA A 116 -12.69 -2.27 -32.35
C ALA A 116 -13.56 -1.41 -33.27
N ALA A 117 -14.07 -1.99 -34.34
CA ALA A 117 -14.89 -1.26 -35.31
C ALA A 117 -16.19 -0.71 -34.71
N SER A 118 -16.68 -1.31 -33.63
CA SER A 118 -17.85 -0.85 -32.84
C SER A 118 -17.62 0.43 -32.05
N ASP A 119 -16.35 0.81 -31.82
CA ASP A 119 -15.97 2.01 -31.07
C ASP A 119 -14.79 2.73 -31.75
N PRO A 120 -15.06 3.78 -32.55
CA PRO A 120 -14.04 4.48 -33.31
C PRO A 120 -12.93 5.15 -32.48
N SER A 121 -13.17 5.49 -31.22
CA SER A 121 -12.15 6.11 -30.35
C SER A 121 -11.16 5.11 -29.76
N SER A 122 -11.48 3.81 -29.80
CA SER A 122 -10.72 2.74 -29.14
C SER A 122 -9.32 2.49 -29.71
N GLY A 123 -8.47 1.78 -28.97
CA GLY A 123 -7.17 1.27 -29.43
C GLY A 123 -5.97 2.15 -29.10
N GLY A 124 -6.11 3.14 -28.23
CA GLY A 124 -5.00 4.01 -27.81
C GLY A 124 -4.21 3.50 -26.58
N GLY A 125 -4.51 2.30 -26.08
CA GLY A 125 -3.95 1.76 -24.84
C GLY A 125 -2.42 1.65 -24.82
N GLU A 126 -1.77 1.45 -25.97
CA GLU A 126 -0.31 1.45 -26.04
C GLU A 126 0.27 2.86 -25.79
N LYS A 127 -0.30 3.91 -26.38
CA LYS A 127 0.12 5.29 -26.11
C LYS A 127 -0.14 5.66 -24.64
N PHE A 128 -1.27 5.22 -24.09
CA PHE A 128 -1.59 5.43 -22.69
C PHE A 128 -0.59 4.72 -21.76
N THR A 129 -0.18 3.50 -22.09
CA THR A 129 0.86 2.78 -21.35
C THR A 129 2.21 3.50 -21.42
N GLN A 130 2.59 4.01 -22.58
CA GLN A 130 3.80 4.84 -22.74
C GLN A 130 3.71 6.15 -21.93
N PHE A 131 2.54 6.79 -21.87
CA PHE A 131 2.33 7.94 -21.00
C PHE A 131 2.55 7.58 -19.52
N LEU A 132 2.01 6.46 -19.04
CA LEU A 132 2.26 5.98 -17.68
C LEU A 132 3.76 5.78 -17.43
N GLU A 133 4.45 5.07 -18.34
CA GLU A 133 5.84 4.69 -18.18
C GLU A 133 6.82 5.88 -18.26
N LYS A 134 6.62 6.77 -19.25
CA LYS A 134 7.61 7.77 -19.62
C LYS A 134 7.31 9.17 -19.11
N GLU A 135 6.07 9.43 -18.68
CA GLU A 135 5.67 10.76 -18.23
C GLU A 135 5.08 10.74 -16.81
N LEU A 136 4.01 9.98 -16.55
CA LEU A 136 3.32 10.05 -15.27
C LEU A 136 4.16 9.47 -14.12
N ILE A 137 4.68 8.25 -14.25
CA ILE A 137 5.49 7.62 -13.21
C ILE A 137 6.74 8.45 -12.89
N PRO A 138 7.54 8.89 -13.86
CA PRO A 138 8.69 9.78 -13.60
C PRO A 138 8.29 11.11 -12.96
N TYR A 139 7.15 11.69 -13.32
CA TYR A 139 6.63 12.90 -12.68
C TYR A 139 6.35 12.65 -11.19
N ILE A 140 5.59 11.60 -10.86
CA ILE A 140 5.26 11.26 -9.48
C ILE A 140 6.53 10.98 -8.67
N ASP A 141 7.47 10.23 -9.22
CA ASP A 141 8.76 9.93 -8.56
C ASP A 141 9.63 11.19 -8.34
N SER A 142 9.48 12.23 -9.18
CA SER A 142 10.22 13.49 -9.02
C SER A 142 9.61 14.45 -8.00
N VAL A 143 8.31 14.34 -7.73
CA VAL A 143 7.57 15.27 -6.87
C VAL A 143 7.36 14.71 -5.47
N TYR A 144 7.29 13.38 -5.34
CA TYR A 144 6.94 12.71 -4.09
C TYR A 144 8.02 11.73 -3.65
N HIS A 145 8.07 11.44 -2.34
CA HIS A 145 8.96 10.44 -1.76
C HIS A 145 8.45 9.02 -2.08
N THR A 146 8.68 8.57 -3.28
CA THR A 146 8.23 7.25 -3.76
C THR A 146 9.26 6.16 -3.52
N ALA A 147 8.78 4.96 -3.18
CA ALA A 147 9.56 3.72 -3.21
C ALA A 147 9.34 2.99 -4.56
N PRO A 148 10.29 2.17 -5.01
CA PRO A 148 10.22 1.50 -6.31
C PRO A 148 9.25 0.30 -6.33
N PHE A 149 8.14 0.37 -5.59
CA PHE A 149 7.09 -0.63 -5.59
C PHE A 149 5.76 0.01 -6.00
N ARG A 150 5.22 -0.46 -7.11
CA ARG A 150 4.05 0.11 -7.75
C ARG A 150 2.94 -0.93 -7.91
N THR A 151 1.72 -0.54 -7.56
CA THR A 151 0.49 -1.32 -7.76
C THR A 151 -0.38 -0.64 -8.79
N LEU A 152 -0.96 -1.39 -9.74
CA LEU A 152 -1.97 -0.90 -10.67
C LEU A 152 -3.32 -1.53 -10.34
N ILE A 153 -4.36 -0.70 -10.20
CA ILE A 153 -5.75 -1.13 -9.96
C ILE A 153 -6.61 -0.64 -11.10
N GLY A 154 -7.44 -1.52 -11.65
CA GLY A 154 -8.42 -1.15 -12.68
C GLY A 154 -9.63 -2.04 -12.71
N HIS A 155 -10.78 -1.45 -13.06
CA HIS A 155 -12.07 -2.10 -13.21
C HIS A 155 -12.55 -2.02 -14.67
N SER A 156 -13.23 -3.07 -15.16
CA SER A 156 -13.81 -3.08 -16.51
C SER A 156 -12.76 -2.87 -17.60
N PHE A 157 -12.80 -1.80 -18.39
CA PHE A 157 -11.73 -1.40 -19.31
C PHE A 157 -10.42 -1.09 -18.56
N GLY A 158 -10.50 -0.52 -17.35
CA GLY A 158 -9.33 -0.38 -16.49
C GLY A 158 -8.73 -1.73 -16.10
N GLY A 159 -9.57 -2.73 -15.83
CA GLY A 159 -9.16 -4.11 -15.60
C GLY A 159 -8.51 -4.75 -16.83
N LEU A 160 -9.08 -4.51 -18.03
CA LEU A 160 -8.50 -4.92 -19.31
C LEU A 160 -7.11 -4.30 -19.51
N THR A 161 -6.95 -3.00 -19.23
CA THR A 161 -5.67 -2.29 -19.28
C THR A 161 -4.68 -2.86 -18.28
N ALA A 162 -5.10 -3.14 -17.04
CA ALA A 162 -4.23 -3.74 -16.04
C ALA A 162 -3.70 -5.12 -16.49
N VAL A 163 -4.55 -5.96 -17.08
CA VAL A 163 -4.14 -7.25 -17.69
C VAL A 163 -3.21 -7.03 -18.88
N ASN A 164 -3.51 -6.08 -19.77
CA ASN A 164 -2.65 -5.78 -20.92
C ASN A 164 -1.25 -5.36 -20.49
N ILE A 165 -1.14 -4.45 -19.53
CA ILE A 165 0.15 -3.99 -18.99
C ILE A 165 0.87 -5.14 -18.29
N PHE A 166 0.17 -5.94 -17.48
CA PHE A 166 0.74 -7.12 -16.84
C PHE A 166 1.38 -8.09 -17.82
N ILE A 167 0.73 -8.37 -18.96
CA ILE A 167 1.23 -9.32 -19.95
C ILE A 167 2.36 -8.71 -20.81
N ASN A 168 2.17 -7.50 -21.32
CA ASN A 168 3.02 -6.91 -22.37
C ASN A 168 4.10 -5.98 -21.81
N HIS A 169 3.85 -5.33 -20.66
CA HIS A 169 4.75 -4.39 -19.99
C HIS A 169 5.02 -4.81 -18.54
N THR A 170 5.34 -6.08 -18.32
CA THR A 170 5.41 -6.78 -17.04
C THR A 170 6.25 -6.06 -15.96
N ASN A 171 7.25 -5.28 -16.37
CA ASN A 171 8.17 -4.61 -15.44
C ASN A 171 7.68 -3.23 -14.97
N LEU A 172 6.58 -2.73 -15.52
CA LEU A 172 6.09 -1.38 -15.20
C LEU A 172 5.50 -1.30 -13.79
N PHE A 173 4.82 -2.36 -13.35
CA PHE A 173 4.27 -2.49 -12.00
C PHE A 173 4.71 -3.79 -11.34
N ASN A 174 4.74 -3.81 -10.01
CA ASN A 174 5.05 -5.00 -9.21
C ASN A 174 3.81 -5.87 -9.00
N THR A 175 2.65 -5.21 -8.80
CA THR A 175 1.40 -5.90 -8.48
C THR A 175 0.21 -5.28 -9.21
N TYR A 176 -0.82 -6.11 -9.43
CA TYR A 176 -1.98 -5.76 -10.24
C TYR A 176 -3.27 -6.22 -9.56
N ILE A 177 -4.31 -5.40 -9.61
CA ILE A 177 -5.68 -5.76 -9.29
C ILE A 177 -6.53 -5.50 -10.53
N ALA A 178 -6.99 -6.56 -11.18
CA ALA A 178 -7.90 -6.51 -12.32
C ALA A 178 -9.30 -6.92 -11.84
N ILE A 179 -10.23 -5.98 -11.83
CA ILE A 179 -11.58 -6.18 -11.33
C ILE A 179 -12.52 -6.28 -12.52
N ASP A 180 -13.17 -7.40 -12.63
CA ASP A 180 -14.16 -7.75 -13.66
C ASP A 180 -13.77 -7.23 -15.06
N PRO A 181 -12.54 -7.59 -15.53
CA PRO A 181 -11.92 -7.02 -16.71
C PRO A 181 -12.71 -7.37 -17.97
N THR A 182 -12.83 -6.41 -18.90
CA THR A 182 -13.56 -6.59 -20.16
C THR A 182 -12.77 -7.46 -21.13
N MET A 183 -12.50 -8.72 -20.76
CA MET A 183 -11.67 -9.66 -21.54
C MET A 183 -12.34 -10.12 -22.86
N GLY A 184 -13.61 -9.79 -23.06
CA GLY A 184 -14.34 -9.98 -24.31
C GLY A 184 -14.04 -8.94 -25.38
N TRP A 185 -13.30 -7.85 -25.06
CA TRP A 185 -13.03 -6.75 -25.97
C TRP A 185 -12.37 -7.23 -27.28
N ASP A 186 -12.81 -6.62 -28.42
CA ASP A 186 -12.30 -6.89 -29.75
C ASP A 186 -12.18 -8.41 -30.02
N ASP A 187 -13.31 -9.11 -29.92
CA ASP A 187 -13.43 -10.56 -30.10
C ASP A 187 -12.41 -11.37 -29.27
N ARG A 188 -12.19 -10.96 -28.00
CA ARG A 188 -11.26 -11.61 -27.08
C ARG A 188 -9.79 -11.53 -27.47
N LYS A 189 -9.39 -10.61 -28.31
CA LYS A 189 -8.05 -10.51 -28.86
C LYS A 189 -6.94 -10.57 -27.81
N LEU A 190 -7.02 -9.71 -26.76
CA LEU A 190 -6.04 -9.74 -25.67
C LEU A 190 -6.03 -11.09 -24.94
N LEU A 191 -7.20 -11.67 -24.69
CA LEU A 191 -7.32 -12.98 -24.02
C LEU A 191 -6.58 -14.07 -24.82
N GLU A 192 -6.84 -14.14 -26.14
CA GLU A 192 -6.21 -15.16 -26.98
C GLU A 192 -4.69 -14.97 -27.09
N GLN A 193 -4.21 -13.73 -27.19
CA GLN A 193 -2.79 -13.40 -27.16
C GLN A 193 -2.13 -13.72 -25.81
N SER A 194 -2.87 -13.59 -24.70
CA SER A 194 -2.36 -13.83 -23.35
C SER A 194 -2.12 -15.31 -23.05
N LYS A 195 -2.92 -16.22 -23.61
CA LYS A 195 -2.85 -17.67 -23.29
C LYS A 195 -1.46 -18.28 -23.49
N PRO A 196 -0.78 -18.14 -24.66
CA PRO A 196 0.56 -18.66 -24.86
C PRO A 196 1.61 -17.95 -23.99
N LEU A 197 1.48 -16.64 -23.77
CA LEU A 197 2.40 -15.87 -22.94
C LEU A 197 2.32 -16.29 -21.48
N LEU A 198 1.13 -16.50 -20.95
CA LEU A 198 0.92 -16.99 -19.60
C LEU A 198 1.46 -18.41 -19.39
N ALA A 199 1.43 -19.25 -20.40
CA ALA A 199 1.97 -20.59 -20.32
C ALA A 199 3.51 -20.65 -20.28
N GLN A 200 4.20 -19.66 -20.86
CA GLN A 200 5.64 -19.72 -21.12
C GLN A 200 6.46 -18.67 -20.35
N LYS A 201 5.90 -17.48 -20.11
CA LYS A 201 6.63 -16.35 -19.54
C LYS A 201 6.82 -16.53 -18.03
N ASN A 202 8.01 -16.16 -17.55
CA ASN A 202 8.30 -16.08 -16.11
C ASN A 202 7.76 -14.77 -15.52
N PHE A 203 6.86 -14.87 -14.53
CA PHE A 203 6.29 -13.75 -13.79
C PHE A 203 6.75 -13.71 -12.33
N SER A 204 7.86 -14.36 -11.98
CA SER A 204 8.42 -14.30 -10.62
C SER A 204 8.57 -12.85 -10.15
N GLY A 205 8.21 -12.60 -8.90
CA GLY A 205 8.23 -11.25 -8.31
C GLY A 205 7.05 -10.36 -8.75
N ARG A 206 6.07 -10.90 -9.49
CA ARG A 206 4.81 -10.22 -9.81
C ARG A 206 3.65 -10.86 -9.09
N SER A 207 2.64 -10.05 -8.77
CA SER A 207 1.41 -10.55 -8.17
C SER A 207 0.19 -9.97 -8.89
N LEU A 208 -0.86 -10.79 -9.05
CA LEU A 208 -2.12 -10.39 -9.67
C LEU A 208 -3.31 -10.91 -8.88
N PHE A 209 -4.24 -10.03 -8.57
CA PHE A 209 -5.56 -10.40 -8.06
C PHE A 209 -6.62 -10.16 -9.14
N LEU A 210 -7.46 -11.18 -9.39
CA LEU A 210 -8.56 -11.12 -10.34
C LEU A 210 -9.90 -11.14 -9.58
N GLY A 211 -10.60 -10.01 -9.52
CA GLY A 211 -11.99 -9.94 -9.06
C GLY A 211 -12.93 -10.33 -10.18
N ILE A 212 -13.94 -11.15 -9.90
CA ILE A 212 -14.95 -11.61 -10.88
C ILE A 212 -16.33 -11.32 -10.33
N ALA A 213 -17.07 -10.44 -10.97
CA ALA A 213 -18.46 -10.14 -10.64
C ALA A 213 -19.44 -11.22 -11.13
N ASN A 214 -20.61 -11.29 -10.54
CA ASN A 214 -21.71 -12.10 -11.04
C ASN A 214 -22.49 -11.34 -12.13
N THR A 215 -22.03 -11.48 -13.37
CA THR A 215 -22.69 -10.87 -14.54
C THR A 215 -23.54 -11.89 -15.32
N MET A 216 -23.91 -12.99 -14.66
CA MET A 216 -24.70 -14.05 -15.28
C MET A 216 -26.21 -13.76 -15.23
N PRO A 217 -26.98 -14.29 -16.19
CA PRO A 217 -28.43 -14.30 -16.08
C PRO A 217 -28.92 -15.00 -14.79
N LEU A 218 -30.06 -14.56 -14.28
CA LEU A 218 -30.63 -15.07 -13.05
C LEU A 218 -30.79 -16.63 -13.10
N GLY A 219 -30.38 -17.30 -12.04
CA GLY A 219 -30.44 -18.75 -11.91
C GLY A 219 -29.33 -19.52 -12.63
N MET A 220 -28.37 -18.82 -13.23
CA MET A 220 -27.19 -19.43 -13.85
C MET A 220 -26.02 -19.48 -12.87
N ASP A 221 -25.20 -20.50 -12.96
CA ASP A 221 -23.94 -20.64 -12.25
C ASP A 221 -22.73 -20.60 -13.21
N THR A 222 -21.54 -20.51 -12.66
CA THR A 222 -20.30 -20.41 -13.45
C THR A 222 -20.02 -21.67 -14.28
N LEU A 223 -20.50 -22.83 -13.87
CA LEU A 223 -20.32 -24.08 -14.61
C LEU A 223 -21.20 -24.09 -15.87
N ARG A 224 -22.47 -23.73 -15.72
CA ARG A 224 -23.40 -23.58 -16.84
C ARG A 224 -22.97 -22.45 -17.78
N ALA A 225 -22.58 -21.32 -17.23
CA ALA A 225 -22.09 -20.18 -18.01
C ALA A 225 -20.92 -20.54 -18.94
N ARG A 226 -20.04 -21.45 -18.55
CA ARG A 226 -18.92 -21.91 -19.42
C ARG A 226 -19.38 -22.62 -20.67
N HIS A 227 -20.52 -23.30 -20.62
CA HIS A 227 -21.08 -24.07 -21.75
C HIS A 227 -22.14 -23.28 -22.54
N ASP A 228 -22.54 -22.12 -22.03
CA ASP A 228 -23.51 -21.26 -22.70
C ASP A 228 -22.84 -20.49 -23.85
N THR A 229 -23.56 -20.32 -24.95
CA THR A 229 -23.06 -19.60 -26.16
C THR A 229 -23.77 -18.27 -26.36
N SER A 230 -24.68 -17.89 -25.47
CA SER A 230 -25.44 -16.64 -25.57
C SER A 230 -24.57 -15.42 -25.30
N GLY A 231 -25.01 -14.25 -25.78
CA GLY A 231 -24.38 -12.97 -25.48
C GLY A 231 -24.45 -12.62 -23.98
N GLY A 232 -25.45 -13.10 -23.24
CA GLY A 232 -25.64 -12.80 -21.82
C GLY A 232 -24.56 -13.34 -20.89
N THR A 233 -23.78 -14.34 -21.34
CA THR A 233 -22.66 -14.91 -20.57
C THR A 233 -21.30 -14.60 -21.19
N TYR A 234 -21.26 -13.86 -22.30
CA TYR A 234 -20.03 -13.62 -23.05
C TYR A 234 -18.93 -12.96 -22.19
N HIS A 235 -19.32 -11.97 -21.39
CA HIS A 235 -18.40 -11.24 -20.51
C HIS A 235 -17.75 -12.16 -19.47
N ILE A 236 -18.58 -12.84 -18.66
CA ILE A 236 -18.07 -13.73 -17.60
C ILE A 236 -17.28 -14.91 -18.17
N ARG A 237 -17.69 -15.48 -19.32
CA ARG A 237 -16.92 -16.56 -19.97
C ARG A 237 -15.50 -16.12 -20.32
N ALA A 238 -15.36 -14.92 -20.87
CA ALA A 238 -14.04 -14.39 -21.20
C ALA A 238 -13.15 -14.22 -19.95
N ILE A 239 -13.70 -13.81 -18.81
CA ILE A 239 -12.97 -13.69 -17.55
C ILE A 239 -12.61 -15.06 -16.99
N LEU A 240 -13.54 -16.02 -17.05
CA LEU A 240 -13.29 -17.40 -16.60
C LEU A 240 -12.19 -18.08 -17.46
N ASP A 241 -12.16 -17.83 -18.77
CA ASP A 241 -11.09 -18.31 -19.65
C ASP A 241 -9.73 -17.66 -19.30
N MET A 242 -9.71 -16.35 -18.95
CA MET A 242 -8.52 -15.68 -18.45
C MET A 242 -8.05 -16.28 -17.12
N LYS A 243 -8.96 -16.54 -16.18
CA LYS A 243 -8.65 -17.24 -14.93
C LYS A 243 -7.98 -18.59 -15.19
N ASP A 244 -8.51 -19.38 -16.12
CA ASP A 244 -7.94 -20.69 -16.46
C ASP A 244 -6.58 -20.59 -17.16
N ALA A 245 -6.35 -19.52 -17.92
CA ALA A 245 -5.02 -19.23 -18.50
C ALA A 245 -4.00 -18.86 -17.42
N LEU A 246 -4.38 -18.02 -16.45
CA LEU A 246 -3.56 -17.66 -15.28
C LEU A 246 -3.15 -18.90 -14.46
N GLN A 247 -4.06 -19.85 -14.29
CA GLN A 247 -3.80 -21.08 -13.52
C GLN A 247 -2.68 -21.95 -14.11
N LYS A 248 -2.37 -21.81 -15.38
CA LYS A 248 -1.30 -22.54 -16.06
C LYS A 248 0.09 -21.98 -15.71
N ASN A 249 0.18 -20.71 -15.29
CA ASN A 249 1.46 -20.12 -14.90
C ASN A 249 1.86 -20.57 -13.48
N LYS A 250 3.09 -21.05 -13.33
CA LYS A 250 3.62 -21.58 -12.05
C LYS A 250 4.53 -20.59 -11.33
N THR A 251 4.87 -19.47 -11.95
CA THR A 251 5.80 -18.47 -11.40
C THR A 251 5.09 -17.24 -10.85
N LEU A 252 3.85 -17.00 -11.29
CA LEU A 252 3.04 -15.87 -10.86
C LEU A 252 2.44 -16.13 -9.47
N ASN A 253 2.59 -15.18 -8.56
CA ASN A 253 1.79 -15.13 -7.35
C ASN A 253 0.42 -14.54 -7.66
N TRP A 254 -0.63 -15.33 -7.71
CA TRP A 254 -1.93 -14.84 -8.08
C TRP A 254 -3.06 -15.47 -7.27
N SER A 255 -4.19 -14.78 -7.23
CA SER A 255 -5.44 -15.27 -6.65
C SER A 255 -6.61 -14.66 -7.40
N TYR A 256 -7.78 -15.26 -7.20
CA TYR A 256 -9.04 -14.70 -7.69
C TYR A 256 -10.13 -14.86 -6.64
N LYS A 257 -11.17 -14.05 -6.78
CA LYS A 257 -12.41 -14.23 -6.03
C LYS A 257 -13.60 -13.93 -6.93
N PHE A 258 -14.58 -14.85 -6.91
CA PHE A 258 -15.89 -14.66 -7.51
C PHE A 258 -16.83 -14.09 -6.45
N TYR A 259 -17.51 -13.01 -6.79
CA TYR A 259 -18.44 -12.29 -5.92
C TYR A 259 -19.86 -12.58 -6.38
N ALA A 260 -20.51 -13.54 -5.72
CA ALA A 260 -21.83 -14.05 -6.12
C ALA A 260 -22.94 -12.99 -5.96
N ASP A 261 -22.76 -12.08 -5.01
CA ASP A 261 -23.75 -11.07 -4.62
C ASP A 261 -23.49 -9.70 -5.26
N ASP A 262 -22.41 -9.57 -6.06
CA ASP A 262 -22.00 -8.31 -6.68
C ASP A 262 -22.04 -8.37 -8.19
N GLU A 263 -22.63 -7.35 -8.79
CA GLU A 263 -22.67 -7.13 -10.23
C GLU A 263 -21.45 -6.33 -10.70
N HIS A 264 -21.34 -6.17 -12.03
CA HIS A 264 -20.24 -5.43 -12.67
C HIS A 264 -19.93 -4.06 -12.04
N VAL A 265 -20.95 -3.31 -11.66
CA VAL A 265 -20.81 -1.95 -11.15
C VAL A 265 -20.69 -1.88 -9.61
N SER A 266 -21.08 -2.92 -8.88
CA SER A 266 -21.04 -2.95 -7.41
C SER A 266 -19.78 -3.62 -6.87
N VAL A 267 -19.11 -4.46 -7.67
CA VAL A 267 -17.96 -5.27 -7.24
C VAL A 267 -16.68 -4.48 -6.91
N PRO A 268 -16.40 -3.26 -7.46
CA PRO A 268 -15.11 -2.63 -7.25
C PRO A 268 -14.71 -2.46 -5.78
N PRO A 269 -15.53 -1.92 -4.86
CA PRO A 269 -15.12 -1.67 -3.48
C PRO A 269 -14.66 -2.93 -2.73
N ILE A 270 -15.40 -4.03 -2.88
CA ILE A 270 -15.07 -5.28 -2.19
C ILE A 270 -13.88 -5.98 -2.82
N ALA A 271 -13.73 -5.89 -4.15
CA ALA A 271 -12.61 -6.49 -4.86
C ALA A 271 -11.30 -5.70 -4.65
N GLU A 272 -11.37 -4.37 -4.51
CA GLU A 272 -10.23 -3.51 -4.11
C GLU A 272 -9.75 -3.89 -2.71
N TYR A 273 -10.68 -4.04 -1.75
CA TYR A 273 -10.37 -4.45 -0.39
C TYR A 273 -9.68 -5.82 -0.34
N ASP A 274 -10.27 -6.83 -0.97
CA ASP A 274 -9.73 -8.20 -0.97
C ASP A 274 -8.41 -8.29 -1.75
N GLY A 275 -8.32 -7.59 -2.88
CA GLY A 275 -7.13 -7.55 -3.72
C GLY A 275 -5.94 -6.94 -2.99
N LEU A 276 -6.11 -5.79 -2.34
CA LEU A 276 -5.06 -5.16 -1.54
C LEU A 276 -4.60 -6.07 -0.40
N ARG A 277 -5.52 -6.72 0.33
CA ARG A 277 -5.17 -7.68 1.38
C ARG A 277 -4.42 -8.90 0.87
N PHE A 278 -4.77 -9.39 -0.32
CA PHE A 278 -4.03 -10.49 -0.97
C PHE A 278 -2.61 -10.05 -1.35
N LEU A 279 -2.47 -8.91 -2.01
CA LEU A 279 -1.17 -8.42 -2.48
C LEU A 279 -0.19 -8.16 -1.35
N PHE A 280 -0.66 -7.66 -0.22
CA PHE A 280 0.17 -7.31 0.95
C PHE A 280 0.01 -8.28 2.13
N LYS A 281 -0.47 -9.52 1.91
CA LYS A 281 -0.64 -10.51 2.99
C LYS A 281 0.62 -10.77 3.81
N PHE A 282 1.79 -10.52 3.23
CA PHE A 282 3.10 -10.65 3.88
C PHE A 282 3.46 -9.46 4.80
N TRP A 283 2.69 -8.37 4.75
CA TRP A 283 2.99 -7.14 5.49
C TRP A 283 2.57 -7.22 6.97
N LYS A 284 1.50 -7.93 7.26
CA LYS A 284 0.92 -7.99 8.59
C LYS A 284 1.71 -8.94 9.50
N ILE A 285 2.27 -8.41 10.60
CA ILE A 285 2.87 -9.26 11.65
C ILE A 285 1.81 -10.19 12.23
N PRO A 286 2.08 -11.50 12.34
CA PRO A 286 1.15 -12.46 12.92
C PRO A 286 0.73 -12.08 14.35
N GLN A 287 -0.55 -12.24 14.66
CA GLN A 287 -1.11 -11.81 15.95
C GLN A 287 -0.52 -12.57 17.15
N ASP A 288 -0.22 -13.85 16.98
CA ASP A 288 0.44 -14.67 17.98
C ASP A 288 1.86 -14.17 18.29
N GLN A 289 2.59 -13.66 17.29
CA GLN A 289 3.90 -13.04 17.49
C GLN A 289 3.80 -11.72 18.26
N ILE A 290 2.78 -10.90 17.97
CA ILE A 290 2.51 -9.69 18.74
C ILE A 290 2.20 -10.04 20.20
N HIS A 291 1.37 -11.05 20.46
CA HIS A 291 1.09 -11.53 21.81
C HIS A 291 2.36 -11.97 22.56
N GLN A 292 3.30 -12.63 21.85
CA GLN A 292 4.57 -13.03 22.45
C GLN A 292 5.43 -11.83 22.87
N PHE A 293 5.40 -10.73 22.09
CA PHE A 293 6.13 -9.51 22.44
C PHE A 293 5.77 -8.98 23.83
N TYR A 294 4.50 -9.05 24.21
CA TYR A 294 4.02 -8.57 25.50
C TYR A 294 4.19 -9.59 26.62
N ASN A 295 3.95 -10.87 26.34
CA ASN A 295 3.78 -11.92 27.38
C ASN A 295 5.05 -12.71 27.69
N GLN A 296 6.07 -12.70 26.80
CA GLN A 296 7.32 -13.41 27.05
C GLN A 296 8.42 -12.44 27.55
N PRO A 297 8.87 -12.55 28.82
CA PRO A 297 9.79 -11.57 29.41
C PRO A 297 11.16 -11.48 28.71
N LYS A 298 11.65 -12.61 28.20
CA LYS A 298 13.01 -12.72 27.63
C LYS A 298 13.06 -12.71 26.10
N ILE A 299 11.96 -12.41 25.42
CA ILE A 299 11.92 -12.39 23.95
C ILE A 299 12.72 -11.20 23.41
N ASP A 300 13.50 -11.43 22.38
CA ASP A 300 14.22 -10.38 21.65
C ASP A 300 13.32 -9.81 20.54
N VAL A 301 12.54 -8.78 20.92
CA VAL A 301 11.57 -8.14 20.03
C VAL A 301 12.27 -7.43 18.87
N ALA A 302 13.42 -6.80 19.13
CA ALA A 302 14.16 -6.05 18.12
C ALA A 302 14.67 -6.97 17.00
N THR A 303 15.31 -8.10 17.36
CA THR A 303 15.78 -9.09 16.37
C THR A 303 14.63 -9.69 15.57
N ILE A 304 13.49 -9.97 16.20
CA ILE A 304 12.32 -10.52 15.48
C ILE A 304 11.79 -9.52 14.48
N LEU A 305 11.63 -8.24 14.87
CA LEU A 305 11.15 -7.20 13.97
C LEU A 305 12.14 -6.96 12.82
N ALA A 306 13.43 -6.85 13.09
CA ALA A 306 14.46 -6.70 12.06
C ALA A 306 14.40 -7.83 11.02
N ASN A 307 14.31 -9.08 11.47
CA ASN A 307 14.18 -10.24 10.58
C ASN A 307 12.87 -10.24 9.78
N TYR A 308 11.77 -9.81 10.39
CA TYR A 308 10.49 -9.71 9.73
C TYR A 308 10.52 -8.67 8.59
N TYR A 309 11.06 -7.49 8.86
CA TYR A 309 11.21 -6.44 7.85
C TYR A 309 12.24 -6.79 6.77
N LYS A 310 13.23 -7.62 7.09
CA LYS A 310 14.11 -8.22 6.07
C LYS A 310 13.32 -9.13 5.10
N GLN A 311 12.35 -9.91 5.58
CA GLN A 311 11.47 -10.70 4.72
C GLN A 311 10.54 -9.81 3.89
N ILE A 312 9.95 -8.77 4.50
CA ILE A 312 9.17 -7.75 3.78
C ILE A 312 10.01 -7.13 2.65
N SER A 313 11.26 -6.77 2.92
CA SER A 313 12.19 -6.23 1.92
C SER A 313 12.37 -7.17 0.72
N GLY A 314 12.44 -8.48 0.98
CA GLY A 314 12.50 -9.49 -0.09
C GLY A 314 11.25 -9.48 -0.98
N HIS A 315 10.06 -9.33 -0.40
CA HIS A 315 8.80 -9.23 -1.15
C HIS A 315 8.65 -7.90 -1.90
N MET A 316 9.12 -6.80 -1.30
CA MET A 316 9.02 -5.46 -1.88
C MET A 316 10.10 -5.19 -2.95
N GLY A 317 11.20 -5.97 -2.95
CA GLY A 317 12.30 -5.78 -3.88
C GLY A 317 13.20 -4.56 -3.59
N TYR A 318 13.04 -3.97 -2.40
CA TYR A 318 13.90 -2.90 -1.90
C TYR A 318 13.98 -2.97 -0.37
N SER A 319 14.96 -2.29 0.24
CA SER A 319 15.12 -2.28 1.69
C SER A 319 13.97 -1.54 2.37
N VAL A 320 13.21 -2.26 3.18
CA VAL A 320 12.14 -1.72 4.04
C VAL A 320 12.56 -1.90 5.48
N LEU A 321 12.74 -0.81 6.18
CA LEU A 321 13.02 -0.80 7.62
C LEU A 321 11.72 -0.77 8.43
N PRO A 322 11.69 -1.31 9.66
CA PRO A 322 10.58 -1.09 10.57
C PRO A 322 10.35 0.42 10.74
N PRO A 323 9.12 0.95 10.60
CA PRO A 323 8.88 2.38 10.76
C PRO A 323 9.40 2.90 12.11
N GLU A 324 10.17 3.99 12.08
CA GLU A 324 10.76 4.58 13.28
C GLU A 324 9.70 4.92 14.34
N SER A 325 8.56 5.50 13.92
CA SER A 325 7.43 5.80 14.81
C SER A 325 6.89 4.55 15.51
N MET A 326 6.68 3.46 14.75
CA MET A 326 6.19 2.19 15.31
C MET A 326 7.15 1.61 16.35
N LEU A 327 8.46 1.60 16.04
CA LEU A 327 9.48 1.10 16.99
C LEU A 327 9.54 1.98 18.24
N ASN A 328 9.47 3.30 18.05
CA ASN A 328 9.52 4.28 19.12
C ASN A 328 8.31 4.12 20.08
N ASP A 329 7.11 4.04 19.53
CA ASP A 329 5.90 3.84 20.33
C ASP A 329 5.96 2.54 21.13
N LEU A 330 6.38 1.44 20.49
CA LEU A 330 6.52 0.14 21.15
C LEU A 330 7.61 0.17 22.24
N ALA A 331 8.72 0.86 21.99
CA ALA A 331 9.80 1.02 22.97
C ALA A 331 9.32 1.78 24.22
N TYR A 332 8.56 2.85 24.05
CA TYR A 332 7.96 3.58 25.19
C TYR A 332 6.90 2.77 25.93
N VAL A 333 6.10 1.94 25.23
CA VAL A 333 5.17 1.01 25.89
C VAL A 333 5.94 0.06 26.82
N PHE A 334 7.06 -0.50 26.37
CA PHE A 334 7.89 -1.37 27.22
C PHE A 334 8.60 -0.61 28.34
N LEU A 335 9.10 0.60 28.08
CA LEU A 335 9.72 1.44 29.10
C LEU A 335 8.74 1.76 30.23
N ASN A 336 7.53 2.22 29.87
CA ASN A 336 6.50 2.60 30.81
C ASN A 336 5.92 1.41 31.61
N SER A 337 6.01 0.20 31.03
CA SER A 337 5.61 -1.05 31.74
C SER A 337 6.75 -1.71 32.52
N GLY A 338 7.92 -1.06 32.61
CA GLY A 338 9.08 -1.57 33.35
C GLY A 338 9.86 -2.70 32.63
N GLN A 339 9.52 -2.99 31.37
CA GLN A 339 10.23 -3.98 30.56
C GLN A 339 11.48 -3.38 29.90
N ASN A 340 12.37 -2.82 30.75
CA ASN A 340 13.51 -2.00 30.34
C ASN A 340 14.44 -2.67 29.31
N GLY A 341 14.62 -4.00 29.38
CA GLY A 341 15.44 -4.73 28.42
C GLY A 341 14.91 -4.65 26.99
N LYS A 342 13.58 -4.81 26.81
CA LYS A 342 12.95 -4.71 25.50
C LYS A 342 12.95 -3.27 24.97
N ALA A 343 12.71 -2.29 25.85
CA ALA A 343 12.79 -0.87 25.51
C ALA A 343 14.19 -0.52 24.96
N TYR A 344 15.24 -0.96 25.67
CA TYR A 344 16.62 -0.75 25.24
C TYR A 344 16.92 -1.37 23.88
N GLN A 345 16.48 -2.62 23.67
CA GLN A 345 16.67 -3.32 22.39
C GLN A 345 16.05 -2.52 21.24
N LEU A 346 14.82 -2.02 21.40
CA LEU A 346 14.11 -1.28 20.37
C LEU A 346 14.73 0.11 20.13
N PHE A 347 15.05 0.88 21.17
CA PHE A 347 15.75 2.16 21.00
C PHE A 347 17.14 1.97 20.34
N SER A 348 17.82 0.87 20.64
CA SER A 348 19.09 0.53 19.96
C SER A 348 18.88 0.19 18.49
N LEU A 349 17.81 -0.54 18.15
CA LEU A 349 17.45 -0.84 16.77
C LEU A 349 17.12 0.45 16.00
N ILE A 350 16.39 1.39 16.61
CA ILE A 350 16.09 2.69 15.97
C ILE A 350 17.37 3.44 15.65
N ILE A 351 18.33 3.53 16.58
CA ILE A 351 19.63 4.20 16.34
C ILE A 351 20.40 3.52 15.21
N ASN A 352 20.37 2.18 15.15
CA ASN A 352 21.04 1.43 14.10
C ASN A 352 20.41 1.67 12.72
N ASP A 353 19.09 1.65 12.63
CA ASP A 353 18.36 1.75 11.37
C ASP A 353 18.21 3.20 10.90
N TYR A 354 18.21 4.16 11.84
CA TYR A 354 18.01 5.60 11.61
C TYR A 354 19.10 6.46 12.29
N PRO A 355 20.38 6.29 11.94
CA PRO A 355 21.49 6.93 12.63
C PRO A 355 21.53 8.47 12.48
N GLN A 356 20.73 9.05 11.57
CA GLN A 356 20.59 10.48 11.39
C GLN A 356 19.31 11.05 12.02
N SER A 357 18.51 10.23 12.70
CA SER A 357 17.33 10.69 13.41
C SER A 357 17.73 11.29 14.76
N PHE A 358 17.43 12.57 14.98
CA PHE A 358 17.58 13.16 16.31
C PHE A 358 16.66 12.50 17.34
N ASN A 359 15.45 12.10 16.93
CA ASN A 359 14.47 11.46 17.79
C ASN A 359 14.95 10.11 18.33
N ALA A 360 15.71 9.34 17.53
CA ALA A 360 16.31 8.08 17.96
C ALA A 360 17.23 8.27 19.19
N TYR A 361 18.04 9.32 19.17
CA TYR A 361 18.93 9.65 20.27
C TYR A 361 18.21 10.33 21.44
N ASP A 362 17.21 11.18 21.17
CA ASP A 362 16.38 11.80 22.21
C ASP A 362 15.66 10.72 23.03
N SER A 363 15.03 9.75 22.37
CA SER A 363 14.34 8.63 23.02
C SER A 363 15.27 7.72 23.82
N MET A 364 16.50 7.49 23.34
CA MET A 364 17.52 6.77 24.12
C MET A 364 17.97 7.62 25.34
N GLY A 365 18.00 8.94 25.24
CA GLY A 365 18.21 9.85 26.37
C GLY A 365 17.12 9.72 27.41
N ASP A 366 15.85 9.67 27.01
CA ASP A 366 14.70 9.42 27.89
C ASP A 366 14.79 8.06 28.59
N TYR A 367 15.21 7.00 27.84
CA TYR A 367 15.45 5.70 28.45
C TYR A 367 16.47 5.76 29.57
N TYR A 368 17.65 6.38 29.35
CA TYR A 368 18.66 6.45 30.41
C TYR A 368 18.25 7.37 31.55
N ASN A 369 17.50 8.42 31.29
CA ASN A 369 16.93 9.27 32.32
C ASN A 369 15.95 8.49 33.22
N ALA A 370 15.07 7.68 32.63
CA ALA A 370 14.16 6.79 33.37
C ALA A 370 14.92 5.74 34.21
N GLN A 371 16.10 5.30 33.75
CA GLN A 371 17.01 4.42 34.50
C GLN A 371 17.87 5.18 35.56
N LYS A 372 17.66 6.47 35.75
CA LYS A 372 18.44 7.33 36.64
C LYS A 372 19.94 7.39 36.31
N ASN A 373 20.30 7.12 35.07
CA ASN A 373 21.65 7.24 34.55
C ASN A 373 21.83 8.61 33.88
N LYS A 374 22.02 9.63 34.72
CA LYS A 374 22.15 11.04 34.32
C LYS A 374 23.24 11.27 33.28
N GLU A 375 24.39 10.64 33.43
CA GLU A 375 25.54 10.84 32.55
C GLU A 375 25.22 10.40 31.12
N LYS A 376 24.66 9.20 30.97
CA LYS A 376 24.26 8.68 29.65
C LYS A 376 23.08 9.45 29.08
N ALA A 377 22.11 9.86 29.89
CA ALA A 377 20.99 10.67 29.41
C ALA A 377 21.51 11.99 28.77
N ILE A 378 22.43 12.69 29.44
CA ILE A 378 23.08 13.91 28.94
C ILE A 378 23.85 13.62 27.63
N GLU A 379 24.58 12.49 27.56
CA GLU A 379 25.30 12.10 26.33
C GLU A 379 24.36 11.97 25.15
N TYR A 380 23.26 11.25 25.31
CA TYR A 380 22.32 10.99 24.23
C TYR A 380 21.50 12.24 23.83
N PHE A 381 21.06 13.06 24.80
CA PHE A 381 20.41 14.33 24.47
C PHE A 381 21.36 15.31 23.75
N ARG A 382 22.66 15.34 24.07
CA ARG A 382 23.64 16.12 23.34
C ARG A 382 23.76 15.64 21.89
N LYS A 383 23.79 14.31 21.65
CA LYS A 383 23.81 13.74 20.28
C LYS A 383 22.54 14.14 19.51
N ALA A 384 21.37 14.00 20.13
CA ALA A 384 20.12 14.42 19.52
C ALA A 384 20.12 15.90 19.13
N TYR A 385 20.52 16.77 20.07
CA TYR A 385 20.56 18.21 19.85
C TYR A 385 21.61 18.65 18.81
N ALA A 386 22.69 17.89 18.68
CA ALA A 386 23.69 18.12 17.63
C ALA A 386 23.18 17.80 16.23
N ILE A 387 22.31 16.80 16.10
CA ILE A 387 21.68 16.46 14.82
C ILE A 387 20.61 17.49 14.46
N ARG A 388 19.74 17.83 15.42
CA ARG A 388 18.65 18.80 15.26
C ARG A 388 18.47 19.59 16.55
N GLN A 389 18.56 20.91 16.49
CA GLN A 389 18.36 21.80 17.63
C GLN A 389 16.86 21.87 17.99
N PHE A 390 16.30 20.73 18.46
CA PHE A 390 14.90 20.62 18.82
C PHE A 390 14.67 21.20 20.22
N PRO A 391 13.67 22.11 20.41
CA PRO A 391 13.48 22.82 21.68
C PRO A 391 13.25 21.91 22.89
N ASP A 392 12.48 20.84 22.72
CA ASP A 392 12.16 19.93 23.84
C ASP A 392 13.40 19.12 24.26
N THR A 393 14.23 18.67 23.31
CA THR A 393 15.51 18.03 23.60
C THR A 393 16.42 18.97 24.40
N LYS A 394 16.47 20.26 24.00
CA LYS A 394 17.25 21.27 24.73
C LYS A 394 16.75 21.43 26.15
N LYS A 395 15.45 21.52 26.35
CA LYS A 395 14.84 21.64 27.68
C LYS A 395 15.22 20.47 28.58
N LYS A 396 15.06 19.22 28.09
CA LYS A 396 15.47 18.00 28.82
C LYS A 396 16.96 18.04 29.22
N LEU A 397 17.83 18.45 28.31
CA LEU A 397 19.26 18.56 28.56
C LEU A 397 19.58 19.62 29.62
N ASP A 398 19.00 20.81 29.51
CA ASP A 398 19.21 21.91 30.47
C ASP A 398 18.72 21.53 31.89
N GLU A 399 17.56 20.87 31.99
CA GLU A 399 17.01 20.37 33.27
C GLU A 399 17.99 19.40 33.95
N LEU A 400 18.56 18.45 33.20
CA LEU A 400 19.53 17.50 33.75
C LEU A 400 20.85 18.14 34.15
N LEU A 401 21.31 19.17 33.43
CA LEU A 401 22.54 19.88 33.74
C LEU A 401 22.40 20.75 35.02
N GLN A 402 21.19 21.23 35.33
CA GLN A 402 20.90 22.03 36.52
C GLN A 402 20.68 21.18 37.81
N GLN A 403 20.33 19.90 37.65
CA GLN A 403 20.21 18.99 38.81
C GLN A 403 21.61 18.73 39.36
N LYS A 404 21.83 19.08 40.64
CA LYS A 404 23.10 18.86 41.36
C LYS A 404 23.29 17.38 41.72
#